data_1a8922c4b5731f1dc8be024a08110130
#
_entry.id   1a8922c4b5731f1dc8be024a08110130
#
_cell.length_a   1.000
_cell.length_b   1.000
_cell.length_c   1.000
_cell.angle_alpha   90.00
_cell.angle_beta   90.00
_cell.angle_gamma   90.00
#
_symmetry.space_group_name_H-M   'P 1'
#
loop_
_entity.id
_entity.type
_entity.pdbx_description
1 polymer ?
#
loop_
_entity_poly.entity_id
_entity_poly.type
_entity_poly.pdbx_seq_one_letter_code
_entity_poly.pdbx_strand_id
1 'polypeptide(L)'
;MSRSSAFAQVVALIGDAALRWRRLRQGTVTQQAIGAAPVIPAARPQGSIPTLKMPTARGWAPGQTPVAAPGLQVNAFATGLEHPRWIHVLPNGDVTVAEALFMPAPAKSVFDHAMHSTRQRAAASGASPNRITLLRDGDGDGVAEVRETFLENLNQPFGMALVGDTFYVGNTDGVVAFPYTRGATRLGAAARKLSVFKPGGHWTRSLLASRDGR
;
A
#
# COMPACT_ATOMS: atom_id res chain seq x y z
N MET A 1 -47.94 31.54 11.77
CA MET A 1 -46.56 31.31 11.27
C MET A 1 -46.64 30.12 10.29
N SER A 2 -46.33 30.43 9.02
CA SER A 2 -46.57 29.47 7.91
C SER A 2 -45.55 28.31 7.94
N ARG A 3 -46.00 27.10 7.70
CA ARG A 3 -45.17 25.86 7.57
C ARG A 3 -44.05 26.04 6.52
N SER A 4 -44.21 26.97 5.59
CA SER A 4 -43.24 27.33 4.54
C SER A 4 -41.97 27.99 5.08
N SER A 5 -42.07 28.78 6.15
CA SER A 5 -40.94 29.53 6.73
C SER A 5 -40.00 28.59 7.54
N ALA A 6 -40.58 27.57 8.23
CA ALA A 6 -39.82 26.61 8.99
C ALA A 6 -39.02 25.66 8.07
N PHE A 7 -39.62 25.24 6.94
CA PHE A 7 -38.94 24.41 5.96
C PHE A 7 -37.75 25.15 5.29
N ALA A 8 -37.92 26.42 4.94
CA ALA A 8 -36.87 27.23 4.38
C ALA A 8 -35.67 27.43 5.36
N GLN A 9 -35.95 27.59 6.65
CA GLN A 9 -34.92 27.71 7.69
C GLN A 9 -34.15 26.40 7.89
N VAL A 10 -34.83 25.24 7.86
CA VAL A 10 -34.18 23.93 7.97
C VAL A 10 -33.28 23.65 6.76
N VAL A 11 -33.73 23.97 5.55
CA VAL A 11 -32.92 23.81 4.33
C VAL A 11 -31.72 24.72 4.34
N ALA A 12 -31.85 25.96 4.82
CA ALA A 12 -30.73 26.90 4.97
C ALA A 12 -29.70 26.42 6.00
N LEU A 13 -30.15 25.87 7.14
CA LEU A 13 -29.28 25.31 8.17
C LEU A 13 -28.52 24.06 7.68
N ILE A 14 -29.18 23.19 6.91
CA ILE A 14 -28.53 22.00 6.30
C ILE A 14 -27.52 22.45 5.22
N GLY A 15 -27.87 23.45 4.42
CA GLY A 15 -26.97 24.04 3.42
C GLY A 15 -25.73 24.66 4.04
N ASP A 16 -25.88 25.43 5.12
CA ASP A 16 -24.77 26.07 5.83
C ASP A 16 -23.89 25.06 6.57
N ALA A 17 -24.49 24.03 7.17
CA ALA A 17 -23.78 22.91 7.74
C ALA A 17 -22.98 22.11 6.69
N ALA A 18 -23.55 21.85 5.52
CA ALA A 18 -22.87 21.17 4.42
C ALA A 18 -21.72 22.02 3.83
N LEU A 19 -21.89 23.36 3.74
CA LEU A 19 -20.82 24.29 3.32
C LEU A 19 -19.69 24.36 4.35
N ARG A 20 -20.00 24.40 5.63
CA ARG A 20 -19.03 24.34 6.73
C ARG A 20 -18.28 22.99 6.72
N TRP A 21 -18.98 21.88 6.50
CA TRP A 21 -18.38 20.56 6.32
C TRP A 21 -17.43 20.48 5.11
N ARG A 22 -17.78 21.11 3.98
CA ARG A 22 -16.89 21.23 2.82
C ARG A 22 -15.63 22.05 3.13
N ARG A 23 -15.75 23.17 3.85
CA ARG A 23 -14.60 24.00 4.25
C ARG A 23 -13.69 23.30 5.26
N LEU A 24 -14.24 22.49 6.17
CA LEU A 24 -13.47 21.69 7.13
C LEU A 24 -12.72 20.50 6.46
N ARG A 25 -13.15 20.08 5.27
CA ARG A 25 -12.52 19.00 4.50
C ARG A 25 -11.41 19.46 3.55
N GLN A 26 -11.21 20.74 3.37
CA GLN A 26 -10.12 21.26 2.55
C GLN A 26 -8.84 21.31 3.40
N GLY A 27 -8.07 20.21 3.36
CA GLY A 27 -6.67 20.27 3.76
C GLY A 27 -5.97 21.28 2.85
N THR A 28 -5.47 22.35 3.41
CA THR A 28 -4.70 23.36 2.69
C THR A 28 -3.35 22.73 2.35
N VAL A 29 -3.20 22.25 1.12
CA VAL A 29 -1.86 22.08 0.55
C VAL A 29 -1.41 23.49 0.23
N THR A 30 -0.75 24.14 1.17
CA THR A 30 -0.12 25.41 0.90
C THR A 30 1.15 25.13 0.11
N GLN A 31 1.30 25.81 -1.00
CA GLN A 31 2.51 25.80 -1.84
C GLN A 31 3.80 26.08 -1.04
N GLN A 32 3.66 26.64 0.16
CA GLN A 32 4.70 26.88 1.15
C GLN A 32 5.29 25.60 1.78
N ALA A 33 4.58 24.46 1.72
CA ALA A 33 5.07 23.18 2.26
C ALA A 33 5.86 22.36 1.23
N ILE A 34 6.14 22.92 0.03
CA ILE A 34 6.79 22.25 -1.09
C ILE A 34 8.09 22.99 -1.43
N GLY A 35 9.13 22.24 -1.80
CA GLY A 35 10.41 22.78 -2.27
C GLY A 35 11.57 22.55 -1.30
N ALA A 36 12.73 23.12 -1.62
CA ALA A 36 13.96 22.93 -0.86
C ALA A 36 13.98 23.59 0.53
N ALA A 37 13.10 24.56 0.76
CA ALA A 37 12.93 25.25 2.04
C ALA A 37 11.45 25.35 2.42
N PRO A 38 10.80 24.24 2.78
CA PRO A 38 9.37 24.24 3.08
C PRO A 38 9.07 24.99 4.39
N VAL A 39 8.05 25.82 4.37
CA VAL A 39 7.51 26.43 5.58
C VAL A 39 6.35 25.57 6.06
N ILE A 40 6.57 24.84 7.15
CA ILE A 40 5.55 23.98 7.75
C ILE A 40 4.63 24.88 8.61
N PRO A 41 3.33 24.99 8.28
CA PRO A 41 2.42 25.79 9.08
C PRO A 41 2.27 25.22 10.50
N ALA A 42 2.04 26.09 11.48
CA ALA A 42 1.80 25.65 12.86
C ALA A 42 0.62 24.68 12.93
N ALA A 43 0.77 23.63 13.75
CA ALA A 43 -0.28 22.65 13.99
C ALA A 43 -1.53 23.37 14.54
N ARG A 44 -2.68 23.13 13.95
CA ARG A 44 -3.96 23.58 14.47
C ARG A 44 -4.61 22.44 15.24
N PRO A 45 -5.09 22.66 16.48
CA PRO A 45 -5.84 21.64 17.21
C PRO A 45 -7.03 21.17 16.37
N GLN A 46 -7.19 19.87 16.23
CA GLN A 46 -8.41 19.31 15.66
C GLN A 46 -9.56 19.57 16.64
N GLY A 47 -10.69 20.05 16.13
CA GLY A 47 -11.91 20.11 16.93
C GLY A 47 -12.41 18.70 17.31
N SER A 48 -13.51 18.65 18.06
CA SER A 48 -14.11 17.40 18.56
C SER A 48 -14.51 16.40 17.47
N ILE A 49 -14.58 16.84 16.21
CA ILE A 49 -14.88 15.99 15.05
C ILE A 49 -13.62 15.82 14.22
N PRO A 50 -13.06 14.59 14.11
CA PRO A 50 -11.88 14.34 13.29
C PRO A 50 -12.15 14.67 11.82
N THR A 51 -11.33 15.53 11.23
CA THR A 51 -11.38 15.84 9.79
C THR A 51 -10.50 14.85 9.03
N LEU A 52 -10.96 13.61 8.88
CA LEU A 52 -10.30 12.61 8.06
C LEU A 52 -10.68 12.81 6.59
N LYS A 53 -9.73 13.24 5.77
CA LYS A 53 -9.87 13.24 4.32
C LYS A 53 -9.43 11.86 3.80
N MET A 54 -10.38 10.98 3.59
CA MET A 54 -10.10 9.65 3.05
C MET A 54 -9.90 9.74 1.54
N PRO A 55 -8.79 9.25 1.00
CA PRO A 55 -8.56 9.20 -0.45
C PRO A 55 -9.48 8.15 -1.09
N THR A 56 -9.80 8.37 -2.36
CA THR A 56 -10.35 7.33 -3.23
C THR A 56 -9.25 6.87 -4.16
N ALA A 57 -9.01 5.57 -4.23
CA ALA A 57 -8.03 5.01 -5.15
C ALA A 57 -8.47 5.28 -6.60
N ARG A 58 -7.52 5.74 -7.42
CA ARG A 58 -7.69 5.91 -8.86
C ARG A 58 -6.55 5.19 -9.56
N GLY A 59 -6.88 4.32 -10.51
CA GLY A 59 -5.90 3.73 -11.42
C GLY A 59 -5.51 4.70 -12.54
N TRP A 60 -4.51 4.34 -13.28
CA TRP A 60 -4.15 4.98 -14.55
C TRP A 60 -5.19 4.63 -15.62
N ALA A 61 -5.55 5.58 -16.46
CA ALA A 61 -6.37 5.30 -17.62
C ALA A 61 -5.58 4.44 -18.64
N PRO A 62 -6.26 3.67 -19.50
CA PRO A 62 -5.58 2.90 -20.54
C PRO A 62 -4.62 3.78 -21.36
N GLY A 63 -3.37 3.36 -21.51
CA GLY A 63 -2.31 4.10 -22.20
C GLY A 63 -1.75 5.32 -21.47
N GLN A 64 -2.21 5.59 -20.24
CA GLN A 64 -1.67 6.67 -19.42
C GLN A 64 -0.46 6.18 -18.62
N THR A 65 0.62 6.95 -18.63
CA THR A 65 1.84 6.70 -17.85
C THR A 65 2.22 7.92 -17.02
N PRO A 66 3.04 7.76 -15.98
CA PRO A 66 3.65 8.90 -15.32
C PRO A 66 4.46 9.75 -16.31
N VAL A 67 4.47 11.07 -16.11
CA VAL A 67 5.29 11.97 -16.91
C VAL A 67 6.69 12.00 -16.30
N ALA A 68 7.70 11.61 -17.08
CA ALA A 68 9.09 11.69 -16.67
C ALA A 68 9.58 13.14 -16.59
N ALA A 69 10.51 13.43 -15.67
CA ALA A 69 11.21 14.69 -15.65
C ALA A 69 12.14 14.80 -16.90
N PRO A 70 12.53 16.03 -17.32
CA PRO A 70 13.46 16.21 -18.43
C PRO A 70 14.73 15.39 -18.26
N GLY A 71 15.14 14.67 -19.30
CA GLY A 71 16.30 13.78 -19.30
C GLY A 71 16.06 12.39 -18.73
N LEU A 72 14.84 12.08 -18.29
CA LEU A 72 14.43 10.74 -17.84
C LEU A 72 13.38 10.14 -18.78
N GLN A 73 13.33 8.82 -18.82
CA GLN A 73 12.30 8.03 -19.50
C GLN A 73 11.56 7.15 -18.50
N VAL A 74 10.27 6.91 -18.73
CA VAL A 74 9.43 6.02 -17.92
C VAL A 74 8.82 4.96 -18.81
N ASN A 75 9.00 3.70 -18.46
CA ASN A 75 8.30 2.56 -19.04
C ASN A 75 7.72 1.67 -17.94
N ALA A 76 6.73 0.85 -18.27
CA ALA A 76 6.15 -0.10 -17.33
C ALA A 76 6.97 -1.38 -17.36
N PHE A 77 7.73 -1.68 -16.28
CA PHE A 77 8.46 -2.93 -16.14
C PHE A 77 7.52 -4.16 -16.10
N ALA A 78 6.40 -4.05 -15.39
CA ALA A 78 5.34 -5.05 -15.36
C ALA A 78 3.99 -4.40 -15.06
N THR A 79 2.91 -5.01 -15.58
CA THR A 79 1.52 -4.58 -15.34
C THR A 79 0.70 -5.70 -14.72
N GLY A 80 -0.51 -5.41 -14.23
CA GLY A 80 -1.44 -6.42 -13.72
C GLY A 80 -0.99 -7.10 -12.43
N LEU A 81 -0.12 -6.48 -11.62
CA LEU A 81 0.18 -6.92 -10.27
C LEU A 81 -0.98 -6.59 -9.33
N GLU A 82 -1.26 -7.47 -8.38
CA GLU A 82 -2.32 -7.28 -7.39
C GLU A 82 -1.78 -6.73 -6.08
N HIS A 83 -2.02 -5.46 -5.81
CA HIS A 83 -1.57 -4.80 -4.58
C HIS A 83 -0.06 -4.96 -4.30
N PRO A 84 0.83 -4.58 -5.24
CA PRO A 84 2.27 -4.66 -5.04
C PRO A 84 2.69 -3.76 -3.87
N ARG A 85 3.55 -4.27 -2.98
CA ARG A 85 3.92 -3.60 -1.73
C ARG A 85 5.42 -3.34 -1.60
N TRP A 86 6.23 -4.34 -1.88
CA TRP A 86 7.67 -4.27 -1.71
C TRP A 86 8.37 -4.98 -2.86
N ILE A 87 9.51 -4.44 -3.25
CA ILE A 87 10.34 -4.97 -4.34
C ILE A 87 11.69 -5.38 -3.75
N HIS A 88 12.21 -6.52 -4.19
CA HIS A 88 13.56 -6.96 -3.90
C HIS A 88 14.20 -7.50 -5.17
N VAL A 89 15.42 -7.04 -5.47
CA VAL A 89 16.15 -7.47 -6.66
C VAL A 89 17.14 -8.57 -6.24
N LEU A 90 17.05 -9.71 -6.91
CA LEU A 90 17.93 -10.85 -6.71
C LEU A 90 19.29 -10.63 -7.40
N PRO A 91 20.37 -11.34 -6.99
CA PRO A 91 21.72 -11.14 -7.55
C PRO A 91 21.87 -11.43 -9.04
N ASN A 92 20.90 -12.11 -9.64
CA ASN A 92 20.84 -12.39 -11.08
C ASN A 92 20.01 -11.36 -11.87
N GLY A 93 19.53 -10.31 -11.22
CA GLY A 93 18.70 -9.27 -11.84
C GLY A 93 17.19 -9.51 -11.76
N ASP A 94 16.75 -10.70 -11.39
CA ASP A 94 15.32 -10.96 -11.21
C ASP A 94 14.72 -10.04 -10.14
N VAL A 95 13.50 -9.60 -10.37
CA VAL A 95 12.75 -8.72 -9.45
C VAL A 95 11.66 -9.52 -8.78
N THR A 96 11.69 -9.59 -7.45
CA THR A 96 10.61 -10.17 -6.66
C THR A 96 9.71 -9.09 -6.08
N VAL A 97 8.38 -9.28 -6.18
CA VAL A 97 7.37 -8.32 -5.73
C VAL A 97 6.45 -9.00 -4.73
N ALA A 98 6.39 -8.46 -3.52
CA ALA A 98 5.41 -8.88 -2.54
C ALA A 98 4.04 -8.29 -2.88
N GLU A 99 3.06 -9.15 -3.12
CA GLU A 99 1.68 -8.79 -3.38
C GLU A 99 0.83 -9.12 -2.15
N ALA A 100 0.37 -8.10 -1.45
CA ALA A 100 -0.39 -8.25 -0.21
C ALA A 100 -1.27 -7.04 0.06
N LEU A 101 -2.37 -7.27 0.78
CA LEU A 101 -3.28 -6.24 1.22
C LEU A 101 -3.64 -6.44 2.69
N PHE A 102 -3.95 -5.35 3.38
CA PHE A 102 -4.43 -5.43 4.77
C PHE A 102 -5.78 -6.15 4.83
N MET A 103 -5.84 -7.21 5.63
CA MET A 103 -7.06 -7.93 5.95
C MET A 103 -7.53 -7.52 7.35
N PRO A 104 -8.56 -6.68 7.47
CA PRO A 104 -9.06 -6.29 8.77
C PRO A 104 -9.73 -7.48 9.47
N ALA A 105 -9.69 -7.49 10.80
CA ALA A 105 -10.51 -8.40 11.58
C ALA A 105 -12.01 -8.17 11.28
N PRO A 106 -12.89 -9.16 11.50
CA PRO A 106 -14.31 -8.98 11.32
C PRO A 106 -14.84 -7.76 12.09
N ALA A 107 -15.71 -6.98 11.46
CA ALA A 107 -16.29 -5.80 12.07
C ALA A 107 -17.21 -6.20 13.24
N LYS A 108 -17.03 -5.56 14.39
CA LYS A 108 -17.81 -5.81 15.62
C LYS A 108 -18.75 -4.66 15.96
N SER A 109 -18.65 -3.53 15.26
CA SER A 109 -19.45 -2.34 15.50
C SER A 109 -19.83 -1.65 14.19
N VAL A 110 -20.81 -0.74 14.23
CA VAL A 110 -21.17 0.12 13.10
C VAL A 110 -19.99 1.00 12.68
N PHE A 111 -19.18 1.43 13.64
CA PHE A 111 -17.97 2.20 13.37
C PHE A 111 -16.93 1.37 12.60
N ASP A 112 -16.73 0.09 12.97
CA ASP A 112 -15.82 -0.81 12.25
C ASP A 112 -16.30 -1.01 10.81
N HIS A 113 -17.59 -1.20 10.58
CA HIS A 113 -18.16 -1.31 9.23
C HIS A 113 -17.91 -0.06 8.40
N ALA A 114 -18.12 1.13 8.97
CA ALA A 114 -17.85 2.40 8.30
C ALA A 114 -16.36 2.55 7.98
N MET A 115 -15.48 2.17 8.89
CA MET A 115 -14.02 2.20 8.67
C MET A 115 -13.58 1.19 7.63
N HIS A 116 -14.14 -0.02 7.61
CA HIS A 116 -13.85 -1.04 6.58
C HIS A 116 -14.25 -0.54 5.20
N SER A 117 -15.48 -0.03 5.03
CA SER A 117 -15.94 0.50 3.74
C SER A 117 -15.08 1.67 3.26
N THR A 118 -14.62 2.51 4.18
CA THR A 118 -13.75 3.64 3.87
C THR A 118 -12.36 3.19 3.42
N ARG A 119 -11.77 2.18 4.09
CA ARG A 119 -10.49 1.57 3.68
C ARG A 119 -10.59 0.86 2.33
N GLN A 120 -11.69 0.18 2.06
CA GLN A 120 -11.94 -0.47 0.77
C GLN A 120 -11.99 0.55 -0.38
N ARG A 121 -12.67 1.70 -0.20
CA ARG A 121 -12.69 2.78 -1.19
C ARG A 121 -11.29 3.36 -1.47
N ALA A 122 -10.43 3.36 -0.47
CA ALA A 122 -9.03 3.78 -0.58
C ALA A 122 -8.12 2.67 -1.14
N ALA A 123 -8.65 1.49 -1.50
CA ALA A 123 -7.90 0.28 -1.84
C ALA A 123 -6.85 -0.10 -0.77
N ALA A 124 -7.14 0.21 0.49
CA ALA A 124 -6.22 -0.02 1.61
C ALA A 124 -6.54 -1.30 2.39
N SER A 125 -7.65 -1.98 2.09
CA SER A 125 -8.01 -3.27 2.70
C SER A 125 -8.90 -4.09 1.76
N GLY A 126 -8.85 -5.43 1.89
CA GLY A 126 -9.62 -6.36 1.08
C GLY A 126 -9.03 -7.76 1.11
N ALA A 127 -9.36 -8.58 0.11
CA ALA A 127 -8.70 -9.86 -0.11
C ALA A 127 -7.23 -9.63 -0.44
N SER A 128 -6.34 -10.41 0.19
CA SER A 128 -4.91 -10.30 -0.02
C SER A 128 -4.43 -11.43 -0.93
N PRO A 129 -3.63 -11.14 -1.98
CA PRO A 129 -3.04 -12.17 -2.84
C PRO A 129 -2.09 -13.11 -2.09
N ASN A 130 -1.43 -12.63 -1.04
CA ASN A 130 -0.58 -13.41 -0.16
C ASN A 130 0.53 -14.19 -0.89
N ARG A 131 1.14 -13.57 -1.89
CA ARG A 131 2.18 -14.19 -2.73
C ARG A 131 3.36 -13.25 -2.96
N ILE A 132 4.44 -13.84 -3.45
CA ILE A 132 5.55 -13.12 -4.07
C ILE A 132 5.59 -13.52 -5.54
N THR A 133 5.59 -12.53 -6.41
CA THR A 133 5.73 -12.71 -7.86
C THR A 133 7.16 -12.41 -8.27
N LEU A 134 7.76 -13.28 -9.08
CA LEU A 134 9.04 -13.06 -9.73
C LEU A 134 8.80 -12.51 -11.13
N LEU A 135 9.57 -11.51 -11.46
CA LEU A 135 9.62 -10.85 -12.76
C LEU A 135 11.05 -10.93 -13.29
N ARG A 136 11.22 -11.31 -14.54
CA ARG A 136 12.54 -11.34 -15.22
C ARG A 136 12.43 -10.64 -16.56
N ASP A 137 13.31 -9.70 -16.74
CA ASP A 137 13.64 -9.05 -18.01
C ASP A 137 14.79 -9.86 -18.61
N GLY A 138 14.52 -10.58 -19.70
CA GLY A 138 15.48 -11.52 -20.30
C GLY A 138 16.39 -10.87 -21.33
N ASP A 139 15.98 -9.79 -21.96
CA ASP A 139 16.70 -9.10 -23.03
C ASP A 139 17.22 -7.73 -22.62
N GLY A 140 16.85 -7.22 -21.43
CA GLY A 140 17.36 -5.98 -20.87
C GLY A 140 16.67 -4.73 -21.43
N ASP A 141 15.47 -4.85 -21.99
CA ASP A 141 14.73 -3.72 -22.56
C ASP A 141 13.94 -2.93 -21.52
N GLY A 142 13.90 -3.41 -20.26
CA GLY A 142 13.20 -2.79 -19.14
C GLY A 142 11.74 -3.19 -19.06
N VAL A 143 11.34 -4.29 -19.70
CA VAL A 143 10.03 -4.95 -19.57
C VAL A 143 10.25 -6.41 -19.17
N ALA A 144 9.45 -6.92 -18.26
CA ALA A 144 9.58 -8.30 -17.80
C ALA A 144 8.74 -9.24 -18.66
N GLU A 145 9.39 -10.16 -19.43
CA GLU A 145 8.72 -11.21 -20.23
C GLU A 145 8.31 -12.40 -19.37
N VAL A 146 9.09 -12.70 -18.33
CA VAL A 146 8.79 -13.80 -17.42
C VAL A 146 8.09 -13.28 -16.18
N ARG A 147 6.95 -13.89 -15.90
CA ARG A 147 6.19 -13.64 -14.67
C ARG A 147 5.76 -14.96 -14.06
N GLU A 148 6.27 -15.24 -12.89
CA GLU A 148 6.01 -16.49 -12.16
C GLU A 148 5.60 -16.24 -10.73
N THR A 149 4.77 -17.13 -10.16
CA THR A 149 4.50 -17.15 -8.73
C THR A 149 5.71 -17.76 -8.01
N PHE A 150 6.54 -16.89 -7.44
CA PHE A 150 7.77 -17.28 -6.75
C PHE A 150 7.47 -18.00 -5.43
N LEU A 151 6.55 -17.46 -4.64
CA LEU A 151 6.03 -18.02 -3.39
C LEU A 151 4.55 -17.72 -3.25
N GLU A 152 3.81 -18.64 -2.69
CA GLU A 152 2.37 -18.51 -2.42
C GLU A 152 2.02 -18.97 -1.00
N ASN A 153 0.76 -18.80 -0.61
CA ASN A 153 0.25 -19.20 0.71
C ASN A 153 1.00 -18.53 1.88
N LEU A 154 1.46 -17.30 1.66
CA LEU A 154 2.07 -16.45 2.68
C LEU A 154 0.99 -15.74 3.52
N ASN A 155 1.39 -15.09 4.61
CA ASN A 155 0.48 -14.31 5.43
C ASN A 155 0.81 -12.83 5.35
N GLN A 156 0.20 -12.11 4.41
CA GLN A 156 0.43 -10.68 4.16
C GLN A 156 1.95 -10.37 4.07
N PRO A 157 2.67 -10.94 3.09
CA PRO A 157 4.12 -10.74 2.96
C PRO A 157 4.45 -9.27 2.67
N PHE A 158 5.61 -8.83 3.15
CA PHE A 158 6.09 -7.49 2.89
C PHE A 158 7.61 -7.47 2.64
N GLY A 159 8.44 -7.46 3.68
CA GLY A 159 9.88 -7.41 3.54
C GLY A 159 10.45 -8.71 3.00
N MET A 160 11.48 -8.59 2.20
CA MET A 160 12.23 -9.71 1.63
C MET A 160 13.72 -9.45 1.80
N ALA A 161 14.50 -10.50 2.01
CA ALA A 161 15.95 -10.46 2.04
C ALA A 161 16.52 -11.79 1.55
N LEU A 162 17.63 -11.75 0.85
CA LEU A 162 18.41 -12.93 0.49
C LEU A 162 19.76 -12.88 1.22
N VAL A 163 20.07 -13.93 1.98
CA VAL A 163 21.36 -14.07 2.66
C VAL A 163 21.91 -15.47 2.33
N GLY A 164 23.02 -15.52 1.62
CA GLY A 164 23.53 -16.78 1.05
C GLY A 164 22.47 -17.46 0.20
N ASP A 165 22.20 -18.72 0.49
CA ASP A 165 21.20 -19.54 -0.20
C ASP A 165 19.87 -19.61 0.56
N THR A 166 19.53 -18.58 1.32
CA THR A 166 18.28 -18.52 2.09
C THR A 166 17.54 -17.23 1.78
N PHE A 167 16.30 -17.40 1.32
CA PHE A 167 15.39 -16.29 1.05
C PHE A 167 14.42 -16.11 2.23
N TYR A 168 14.44 -14.93 2.81
CA TYR A 168 13.64 -14.57 3.99
C TYR A 168 12.45 -13.71 3.59
N VAL A 169 11.31 -13.99 4.20
CA VAL A 169 10.07 -13.23 4.00
C VAL A 169 9.49 -12.79 5.34
N GLY A 170 9.24 -11.50 5.47
CA GLY A 170 8.52 -10.91 6.60
C GLY A 170 7.01 -10.97 6.37
N ASN A 171 6.34 -11.93 6.99
CA ASN A 171 4.90 -12.02 7.08
C ASN A 171 4.38 -11.16 8.24
N THR A 172 3.08 -10.84 8.27
CA THR A 172 2.48 -10.06 9.38
C THR A 172 2.65 -10.75 10.74
N ASP A 173 2.72 -12.07 10.77
CA ASP A 173 2.78 -12.91 11.96
C ASP A 173 4.15 -13.52 12.25
N GLY A 174 5.17 -13.17 11.48
CA GLY A 174 6.53 -13.69 11.72
C GLY A 174 7.43 -13.62 10.50
N VAL A 175 8.65 -14.16 10.65
CA VAL A 175 9.61 -14.31 9.56
C VAL A 175 9.67 -15.79 9.17
N VAL A 176 9.62 -16.05 7.87
CA VAL A 176 9.79 -17.39 7.28
C VAL A 176 10.99 -17.40 6.34
N ALA A 177 11.67 -18.54 6.26
CA ALA A 177 12.86 -18.74 5.45
C ALA A 177 12.67 -19.92 4.49
N PHE A 178 13.16 -19.75 3.28
CA PHE A 178 13.10 -20.74 2.21
C PHE A 178 14.50 -21.01 1.65
N PRO A 179 14.86 -22.25 1.35
CA PRO A 179 16.05 -22.52 0.53
C PRO A 179 15.90 -21.84 -0.84
N TYR A 180 16.98 -21.16 -1.27
CA TYR A 180 17.03 -20.46 -2.55
C TYR A 180 18.12 -21.04 -3.42
N THR A 181 17.81 -21.29 -4.67
CA THR A 181 18.78 -21.60 -5.71
C THR A 181 18.81 -20.49 -6.73
N ARG A 182 20.01 -20.00 -7.07
CA ARG A 182 20.18 -18.91 -8.03
C ARG A 182 19.51 -19.24 -9.36
N GLY A 183 18.69 -18.30 -9.85
CA GLY A 183 17.94 -18.43 -11.10
C GLY A 183 16.63 -19.22 -10.99
N ALA A 184 16.30 -19.76 -9.80
CA ALA A 184 15.00 -20.38 -9.58
C ALA A 184 13.88 -19.33 -9.78
N THR A 185 12.84 -19.73 -10.52
CA THR A 185 11.65 -18.89 -10.74
C THR A 185 10.51 -19.22 -9.77
N ARG A 186 10.67 -20.29 -9.00
CA ARG A 186 9.72 -20.73 -7.97
C ARG A 186 10.47 -21.40 -6.83
N LEU A 187 10.05 -21.14 -5.60
CA LEU A 187 10.53 -21.86 -4.42
C LEU A 187 9.44 -22.82 -3.93
N GLY A 188 9.75 -24.12 -3.91
CA GLY A 188 8.79 -25.17 -3.59
C GLY A 188 8.97 -25.81 -2.22
N ALA A 189 9.94 -25.37 -1.43
CA ALA A 189 10.26 -25.98 -0.16
C ALA A 189 9.33 -25.51 0.97
N ALA A 190 9.13 -26.36 1.98
CA ALA A 190 8.44 -25.96 3.20
C ALA A 190 9.19 -24.82 3.90
N ALA A 191 8.46 -23.79 4.27
CA ALA A 191 9.00 -22.65 4.99
C ALA A 191 9.47 -23.05 6.38
N ARG A 192 10.67 -22.60 6.79
CA ARG A 192 11.10 -22.65 8.18
C ARG A 192 10.68 -21.35 8.86
N LYS A 193 9.78 -21.44 9.84
CA LYS A 193 9.37 -20.28 10.65
C LYS A 193 10.49 -19.94 11.64
N LEU A 194 10.98 -18.71 11.60
CA LEU A 194 12.09 -18.22 12.42
C LEU A 194 11.63 -17.41 13.64
N SER A 195 10.53 -16.68 13.48
CA SER A 195 9.98 -15.84 14.54
C SER A 195 8.47 -15.79 14.46
N VAL A 196 7.84 -15.45 15.57
CA VAL A 196 6.39 -15.26 15.68
C VAL A 196 6.14 -13.87 16.21
N PHE A 197 5.30 -13.10 15.51
CA PHE A 197 4.82 -11.79 15.94
C PHE A 197 3.33 -11.84 16.20
N LYS A 198 2.88 -11.03 17.15
CA LYS A 198 1.44 -10.83 17.34
C LYS A 198 0.91 -9.99 16.18
N PRO A 199 -0.04 -10.51 15.37
CA PRO A 199 -0.67 -9.72 14.31
C PRO A 199 -1.46 -8.56 14.90
N GLY A 200 -1.52 -7.43 14.19
CA GLY A 200 -2.33 -6.27 14.56
C GLY A 200 -1.59 -4.94 14.38
N GLY A 201 -2.33 -3.85 14.38
CA GLY A 201 -1.79 -2.50 14.19
C GLY A 201 -1.14 -2.33 12.81
N HIS A 202 0.13 -1.92 12.80
CA HIS A 202 0.94 -1.90 11.59
C HIS A 202 1.33 -3.32 11.22
N TRP A 203 0.80 -3.81 10.11
CA TRP A 203 0.91 -5.21 9.70
C TRP A 203 2.15 -5.53 8.87
N THR A 204 2.78 -4.53 8.26
CA THR A 204 3.98 -4.71 7.43
C THR A 204 5.21 -4.99 8.27
N ARG A 205 6.07 -5.91 7.81
CA ARG A 205 7.34 -6.27 8.44
C ARG A 205 8.46 -6.13 7.42
N SER A 206 9.22 -5.04 7.50
CA SER A 206 10.42 -4.86 6.68
C SER A 206 11.54 -5.77 7.15
N LEU A 207 12.34 -6.27 6.23
CA LEU A 207 13.56 -7.02 6.52
C LEU A 207 14.76 -6.26 5.98
N LEU A 208 15.85 -6.32 6.70
CA LEU A 208 17.14 -5.81 6.27
C LEU A 208 18.22 -6.83 6.69
N ALA A 209 18.95 -7.30 5.71
CA ALA A 209 20.16 -8.07 5.99
C ALA A 209 21.32 -7.12 6.31
N SER A 210 22.04 -7.39 7.40
CA SER A 210 23.26 -6.67 7.72
C SER A 210 24.41 -7.11 6.81
N ARG A 211 25.50 -6.32 6.75
CA ARG A 211 26.66 -6.63 5.88
C ARG A 211 27.38 -7.92 6.28
N ASP A 212 27.24 -8.35 7.51
CA ASP A 212 27.81 -9.58 8.06
C ASP A 212 26.84 -10.78 7.95
N GLY A 213 25.74 -10.64 7.20
CA GLY A 213 24.80 -11.72 6.92
C GLY A 213 23.85 -12.06 8.07
N ARG A 214 23.61 -11.11 8.98
CA ARG A 214 22.62 -11.25 10.06
C ARG A 214 21.35 -10.49 9.77
#